data_d2fc55a6dc6b389127bf9b2ccf5e990b
#
_entry.id   d2fc55a6dc6b389127bf9b2ccf5e990b
#
_cell.length_a   1.000
_cell.length_b   1.000
_cell.length_c   1.000
_cell.angle_alpha   90.00
_cell.angle_beta   90.00
_cell.angle_gamma   90.00
#
_symmetry.space_group_name_H-M   'P 1'
#
loop_
_entity.id
_entity.type
_entity.pdbx_description
1 polymer ?
#
loop_
_entity_poly.entity_id
_entity_poly.type
_entity_poly.pdbx_seq_one_letter_code
_entity_poly.pdbx_strand_id
1 'polypeptide(L)' 'MAKVTIYTTPTCVYCRAAKEFFKEHNVAYEEKDVAKDEGARERMIKRSGQLGVPVIEVDDEVVV' A
#
# COMPACT_ATOMS: atom_id res chain seq x y z
N MET A 1 -1.64 6.01 -17.56
CA MET A 1 -2.26 6.24 -16.25
C MET A 1 -1.55 5.41 -15.18
N ALA A 2 -1.25 6.04 -14.07
CA ALA A 2 -0.53 5.36 -12.99
C ALA A 2 -1.47 4.41 -12.23
N LYS A 3 -0.99 3.21 -11.95
CA LYS A 3 -1.69 2.27 -11.10
C LYS A 3 -1.10 2.39 -9.70
N VAL A 4 -1.95 2.72 -8.74
CA VAL A 4 -1.53 2.89 -7.35
C VAL A 4 -2.02 1.70 -6.53
N THR A 5 -1.10 1.06 -5.82
CA THR A 5 -1.41 -0.02 -4.90
C THR A 5 -0.88 0.33 -3.52
N ILE A 6 -1.71 0.21 -2.51
CA ILE A 6 -1.30 0.44 -1.13
C ILE A 6 -1.39 -0.86 -0.34
N TYR A 7 -0.31 -1.20 0.36
CA TYR A 7 -0.26 -2.36 1.25
C TYR A 7 -0.51 -1.88 2.67
N THR A 8 -1.53 -2.44 3.29
CA THR A 8 -2.01 -1.96 4.60
C THR A 8 -2.22 -3.11 5.59
N THR A 9 -2.45 -2.73 6.85
CA THR A 9 -2.99 -3.65 7.87
C THR A 9 -4.18 -2.96 8.54
N PRO A 10 -5.11 -3.73 9.14
CA PRO A 10 -6.28 -3.13 9.78
C PRO A 10 -5.98 -2.20 10.96
N THR A 11 -4.82 -2.39 11.59
CA THR A 11 -4.42 -1.63 12.77
C THR A 11 -3.49 -0.45 12.46
N CYS A 12 -3.18 -0.22 11.20
CA CYS A 12 -2.23 0.81 10.82
C CYS A 12 -2.90 2.18 10.66
N VAL A 13 -2.59 3.10 11.56
CA VAL A 13 -3.13 4.48 11.52
C VAL A 13 -2.62 5.23 10.30
N TYR A 14 -1.35 5.04 9.97
CA TYR A 14 -0.75 5.71 8.81
C TYR A 14 -1.33 5.22 7.49
N CYS A 15 -1.70 3.94 7.44
CA CYS A 15 -2.37 3.38 6.26
C CYS A 15 -3.71 4.06 6.04
N ARG A 16 -4.46 4.30 7.11
CA ARG A 16 -5.75 5.00 7.04
C ARG A 16 -5.56 6.43 6.53
N ALA A 17 -4.56 7.14 7.05
CA ALA A 17 -4.26 8.50 6.63
C ALA A 17 -3.89 8.54 5.14
N ALA A 18 -3.10 7.59 4.66
CA ALA A 18 -2.74 7.51 3.25
C ALA A 18 -3.96 7.28 2.37
N LYS A 19 -4.87 6.40 2.79
CA LYS A 19 -6.10 6.14 2.03
C LYS A 19 -6.98 7.38 1.95
N GLU A 20 -7.11 8.12 3.05
CA GLU A 20 -7.87 9.36 3.05
C GLU A 20 -7.26 10.40 2.13
N PHE A 21 -5.94 10.50 2.12
CA PHE A 21 -5.22 11.39 1.21
C PHE A 21 -5.56 11.07 -0.25
N PHE A 22 -5.53 9.80 -0.61
CA PHE A 22 -5.87 9.39 -1.98
C PHE A 22 -7.30 9.73 -2.34
N LYS A 23 -8.24 9.55 -1.41
CA LYS A 23 -9.64 9.88 -1.63
C LYS A 23 -9.84 11.37 -1.84
N GLU A 24 -9.17 12.20 -1.05
CA GLU A 24 -9.26 13.67 -1.18
C GLU A 24 -8.74 14.17 -2.52
N HIS A 25 -7.72 13.49 -3.05
CA HIS A 25 -7.10 13.88 -4.32
C HIS A 25 -7.67 13.12 -5.52
N ASN A 26 -8.77 12.39 -5.33
CA ASN A 26 -9.40 11.60 -6.39
C ASN A 26 -8.46 10.61 -7.06
N VAL A 27 -7.56 10.03 -6.29
CA VAL A 27 -6.61 9.03 -6.78
C VAL A 27 -7.24 7.64 -6.68
N ALA A 28 -7.34 6.95 -7.80
CA ALA A 28 -7.78 5.57 -7.79
C ALA A 28 -6.65 4.68 -7.28
N TYR A 29 -6.94 3.84 -6.30
CA TYR A 29 -5.93 2.96 -5.73
C TYR A 29 -6.52 1.59 -5.42
N GLU A 30 -5.63 0.60 -5.33
CA GLU A 30 -5.99 -0.76 -4.93
C GLU A 30 -5.38 -1.01 -3.56
N GLU A 31 -6.20 -1.48 -2.62
CA GLU A 31 -5.74 -1.79 -1.27
C GLU A 31 -5.48 -3.29 -1.13
N LYS A 32 -4.32 -3.63 -0.58
CA LYS A 32 -3.95 -5.01 -0.27
C LYS A 32 -3.76 -5.14 1.23
N ASP A 33 -4.52 -6.02 1.87
CA ASP A 33 -4.40 -6.28 3.31
C ASP A 33 -3.35 -7.37 3.54
N VAL A 34 -2.15 -6.95 3.93
CA VAL A 34 -1.03 -7.88 4.13
C VAL A 34 -1.14 -8.70 5.41
N ALA A 35 -2.08 -8.35 6.29
CA ALA A 35 -2.35 -9.15 7.47
C ALA A 35 -3.15 -10.41 7.13
N LYS A 36 -3.94 -10.35 6.07
CA LYS A 36 -4.76 -11.48 5.61
C LYS A 36 -4.19 -12.18 4.40
N ASP A 37 -3.48 -11.45 3.56
CA ASP A 37 -2.96 -11.96 2.29
C ASP A 37 -1.45 -12.11 2.37
N GLU A 38 -1.00 -13.34 2.58
CA GLU A 38 0.43 -13.66 2.67
C GLU A 38 1.16 -13.41 1.35
N GLY A 39 0.51 -13.65 0.23
CA GLY A 39 1.09 -13.38 -1.09
C GLY A 39 1.38 -11.91 -1.30
N ALA A 40 0.45 -11.05 -0.88
CA ALA A 40 0.63 -9.61 -0.94
C ALA A 40 1.76 -9.16 -0.01
N ARG A 41 1.85 -9.76 1.17
CA ARG A 41 2.91 -9.46 2.13
C ARG A 41 4.28 -9.80 1.56
N GLU A 42 4.42 -10.98 0.96
CA GLU A 42 5.68 -11.38 0.34
C GLU A 42 6.07 -10.45 -0.80
N ARG A 43 5.11 -10.06 -1.62
CA ARG A 43 5.34 -9.12 -2.71
C ARG A 43 5.79 -7.76 -2.17
N MET A 44 5.16 -7.29 -1.10
CA MET A 44 5.53 -6.03 -0.46
C MET A 44 6.97 -6.07 0.03
N ILE A 45 7.37 -7.15 0.70
CA ILE A 45 8.73 -7.32 1.21
C ILE A 45 9.74 -7.37 0.07
N LYS A 46 9.44 -8.12 -0.98
CA LYS A 46 10.33 -8.25 -2.14
C LYS A 46 10.54 -6.91 -2.84
N ARG A 47 9.45 -6.14 -2.99
CA ARG A 47 9.50 -4.89 -3.74
C ARG A 47 10.07 -3.73 -2.94
N SER A 48 9.78 -3.66 -1.65
CA SER A 48 10.17 -2.54 -0.81
C SER A 48 11.37 -2.82 0.08
N GLY A 49 11.64 -4.09 0.36
CA GLY A 49 12.65 -4.46 1.33
C GLY A 49 12.26 -4.15 2.77
N GLN A 50 10.98 -3.85 3.02
CA GLN A 50 10.48 -3.51 4.34
C GLN A 50 9.38 -4.46 4.78
N LEU A 51 9.31 -4.70 6.09
CA LEU A 51 8.23 -5.46 6.72
C LEU A 51 7.08 -4.56 7.17
N GLY A 52 7.34 -3.27 7.30
CA GLY A 52 6.37 -2.31 7.83
C GLY A 52 5.40 -1.78 6.79
N VAL A 53 4.30 -1.23 7.26
CA VAL A 53 3.29 -0.58 6.44
C VAL A 53 3.15 0.88 6.88
N PRO A 54 2.66 1.79 6.04
CA PRO A 54 2.18 1.54 4.68
C PRO A 54 3.31 1.44 3.65
N VAL A 55 3.08 0.66 2.61
CA VAL A 55 3.95 0.64 1.44
C VAL A 55 3.07 0.98 0.24
N ILE A 56 3.49 1.93 -0.55
CA ILE A 56 2.74 2.41 -1.70
C ILE A 56 3.53 2.09 -2.96
N GLU A 57 2.86 1.46 -3.91
CA GLU A 57 3.45 1.13 -5.21
C GLU A 57 2.71 1.93 -6.27
N VAL A 58 3.46 2.75 -7.02
CA VAL A 58 2.92 3.54 -8.14
C VAL A 58 3.58 3.03 -9.40
N ASP A 59 2.80 2.33 -10.25
CA ASP A 59 3.31 1.60 -11.40
C ASP A 59 4.43 0.66 -10.98
N ASP A 60 5.67 0.92 -11.39
CA ASP A 60 6.82 0.11 -11.03
C ASP A 60 7.67 0.72 -9.91
N GLU A 61 7.24 1.86 -9.37
CA GLU A 61 7.95 2.53 -8.31
C GLU A 61 7.35 2.21 -6.95
N VAL A 62 8.21 1.98 -5.97
CA VAL A 62 7.80 1.71 -4.60
C VAL A 62 8.17 2.90 -3.73
N VAL A 63 7.18 3.44 -3.02
CA VAL A 63 7.35 4.55 -2.10
C VAL A 63 7.12 4.04 -0.68
N VAL A 64 8.08 4.29 0.17
CA VAL A 64 8.05 3.78 1.55
C VAL A 64 7.90 4.91 2.53
#